data_9a5eae572af57b305164da9648a113b2
#
_entry.id   9a5eae572af57b305164da9648a113b2
#
_cell.length_a   1.000
_cell.length_b   1.000
_cell.length_c   1.000
_cell.angle_alpha   90.00
_cell.angle_beta   90.00
_cell.angle_gamma   90.00
#
_symmetry.space_group_name_H-M   'P 1'
#
loop_
_entity.id
_entity.type
_entity.pdbx_description
1 polymer ?
#
loop_
_entity_poly.entity_id
_entity_poly.type
_entity_poly.pdbx_seq_one_letter_code
_entity_poly.pdbx_strand_id
1 'polypeptide(L)'
;MTKIFGEGDTEVRALDNVSLTINRGEFVLIVGSSGSGKSTLLNMIGLLDGPTSGKIILDNTETTQLNDSQISEYRNKKLGFIFQFSNLLQDLSVLENVMLPQQIQQNSEDVLQKAKQLLVRVGLEDQIPKRANKISGGQAQRVAIARGLVNNPTIVLADEPTGNLDSVTAANVVKLMKTMARELNQTFIIVTHDRQQFSDVDRVITIKDGRSFEGEHPQMELVA
;
A
#
# COMPACT_ATOMS: atom_id res chain seq x y z
N MET A 1 -13.79 1.71 14.00
CA MET A 1 -14.57 1.82 12.74
C MET A 1 -15.19 0.49 12.36
N THR A 2 -16.36 0.52 11.72
CA THR A 2 -17.10 -0.64 11.22
C THR A 2 -17.40 -0.46 9.75
N LYS A 3 -17.32 -1.54 8.96
CA LYS A 3 -17.73 -1.54 7.55
C LYS A 3 -18.68 -2.69 7.27
N ILE A 4 -19.83 -2.35 6.73
CA ILE A 4 -20.88 -3.28 6.35
C ILE A 4 -21.14 -3.09 4.86
N PHE A 5 -21.23 -4.18 4.12
CA PHE A 5 -21.65 -4.24 2.73
C PHE A 5 -23.00 -4.92 2.60
N GLY A 6 -23.77 -4.58 1.58
CA GLY A 6 -25.11 -5.13 1.34
C GLY A 6 -26.18 -4.49 2.22
N GLU A 7 -27.40 -4.97 2.07
CA GLU A 7 -28.59 -4.52 2.81
C GLU A 7 -29.48 -5.74 3.15
N GLY A 8 -30.16 -5.67 4.31
CA GLY A 8 -31.06 -6.72 4.77
C GLY A 8 -30.38 -8.08 4.87
N ASP A 9 -30.96 -9.11 4.25
CA ASP A 9 -30.47 -10.51 4.33
C ASP A 9 -29.11 -10.73 3.64
N THR A 10 -28.60 -9.77 2.88
CA THR A 10 -27.29 -9.84 2.21
C THR A 10 -26.19 -9.06 2.95
N GLU A 11 -26.48 -8.59 4.16
CA GLU A 11 -25.55 -7.80 4.95
C GLU A 11 -24.31 -8.61 5.35
N VAL A 12 -23.13 -8.09 5.00
CA VAL A 12 -21.83 -8.67 5.39
C VAL A 12 -21.04 -7.62 6.16
N ARG A 13 -20.75 -7.92 7.43
CA ARG A 13 -19.90 -7.10 8.28
C ARG A 13 -18.43 -7.42 8.02
N ALA A 14 -17.81 -6.69 7.10
CA ALA A 14 -16.43 -6.90 6.69
C ALA A 14 -15.41 -6.38 7.73
N LEU A 15 -15.76 -5.32 8.48
CA LEU A 15 -15.00 -4.85 9.64
C LEU A 15 -15.96 -4.61 10.80
N ASP A 16 -15.59 -5.10 11.98
CA ASP A 16 -16.39 -5.03 13.20
C ASP A 16 -15.61 -4.35 14.32
N ASN A 17 -15.93 -3.08 14.55
CA ASN A 17 -15.35 -2.25 15.62
C ASN A 17 -13.82 -2.26 15.67
N VAL A 18 -13.15 -2.21 14.50
CA VAL A 18 -11.71 -2.13 14.41
C VAL A 18 -11.23 -0.82 14.99
N SER A 19 -10.28 -0.89 15.93
CA SER A 19 -9.58 0.26 16.51
C SER A 19 -8.09 -0.02 16.51
N LEU A 20 -7.31 0.81 15.82
CA LEU A 20 -5.86 0.68 15.76
C LEU A 20 -5.21 2.06 15.60
N THR A 21 -3.98 2.15 16.05
CA THR A 21 -3.13 3.33 15.86
C THR A 21 -1.82 2.88 15.25
N ILE A 22 -1.35 3.56 14.22
CA ILE A 22 -0.07 3.32 13.56
C ILE A 22 0.74 4.60 13.68
N ASN A 23 1.98 4.49 14.14
CA ASN A 23 2.85 5.64 14.33
C ASN A 23 3.63 5.95 13.03
N ARG A 24 4.08 7.18 12.91
CA ARG A 24 4.89 7.61 11.77
C ARG A 24 6.21 6.85 11.73
N GLY A 25 6.59 6.38 10.53
CA GLY A 25 7.83 5.64 10.31
C GLY A 25 7.74 4.14 10.63
N GLU A 26 6.61 3.64 11.17
CA GLU A 26 6.43 2.19 11.39
C GLU A 26 6.31 1.42 10.07
N PHE A 27 6.91 0.24 10.03
CA PHE A 27 6.71 -0.79 9.01
C PHE A 27 5.78 -1.86 9.57
N VAL A 28 4.48 -1.72 9.27
CA VAL A 28 3.40 -2.54 9.84
C VAL A 28 2.95 -3.60 8.87
N LEU A 29 2.84 -4.83 9.38
CA LEU A 29 2.29 -5.96 8.64
C LEU A 29 0.87 -6.27 9.14
N ILE A 30 -0.09 -6.33 8.24
CA ILE A 30 -1.46 -6.76 8.50
C ILE A 30 -1.64 -8.15 7.91
N VAL A 31 -1.88 -9.14 8.75
CA VAL A 31 -2.03 -10.55 8.37
C VAL A 31 -3.44 -11.06 8.67
N GLY A 32 -3.83 -12.17 8.04
CA GLY A 32 -5.12 -12.80 8.25
C GLY A 32 -5.48 -13.74 7.10
N SER A 33 -6.44 -14.61 7.29
CA SER A 33 -6.97 -15.50 6.26
C SER A 33 -7.64 -14.72 5.12
N SER A 34 -7.85 -15.37 3.97
CA SER A 34 -8.66 -14.77 2.89
C SER A 34 -10.07 -14.47 3.43
N GLY A 35 -10.63 -13.32 3.04
CA GLY A 35 -11.95 -12.88 3.49
C GLY A 35 -12.02 -12.31 4.91
N SER A 36 -10.90 -12.23 5.66
CA SER A 36 -10.92 -11.73 7.05
C SER A 36 -11.18 -10.23 7.19
N GLY A 37 -11.12 -9.43 6.09
CA GLY A 37 -11.35 -7.98 6.10
C GLY A 37 -10.08 -7.13 5.85
N LYS A 38 -8.91 -7.73 5.56
CA LYS A 38 -7.64 -7.01 5.36
C LYS A 38 -7.70 -5.97 4.25
N SER A 39 -8.11 -6.37 3.05
CA SER A 39 -8.21 -5.45 1.90
C SER A 39 -9.29 -4.39 2.13
N THR A 40 -10.37 -4.72 2.85
CA THR A 40 -11.36 -3.74 3.28
C THR A 40 -10.73 -2.70 4.20
N LEU A 41 -9.94 -3.14 5.20
CA LEU A 41 -9.23 -2.22 6.09
C LEU A 41 -8.25 -1.33 5.31
N LEU A 42 -7.49 -1.92 4.37
CA LEU A 42 -6.56 -1.17 3.54
C LEU A 42 -7.28 -0.12 2.67
N ASN A 43 -8.44 -0.48 2.09
CA ASN A 43 -9.27 0.44 1.32
C ASN A 43 -9.81 1.61 2.16
N MET A 44 -10.18 1.35 3.42
CA MET A 44 -10.60 2.41 4.36
C MET A 44 -9.44 3.37 4.65
N ILE A 45 -8.26 2.84 5.01
CA ILE A 45 -7.06 3.66 5.26
C ILE A 45 -6.63 4.38 3.98
N GLY A 46 -6.80 3.72 2.83
CA GLY A 46 -6.48 4.25 1.50
C GLY A 46 -7.47 5.29 0.97
N LEU A 47 -8.54 5.57 1.69
CA LEU A 47 -9.62 6.47 1.27
C LEU A 47 -10.21 6.09 -0.11
N LEU A 48 -10.23 4.79 -0.40
CA LEU A 48 -10.86 4.21 -1.59
C LEU A 48 -12.33 3.88 -1.33
N ASP A 49 -12.68 3.74 -0.05
CA ASP A 49 -14.04 3.55 0.44
C ASP A 49 -14.18 4.22 1.82
N GLY A 50 -15.40 4.46 2.30
CA GLY A 50 -15.69 5.04 3.61
C GLY A 50 -16.23 4.01 4.60
N PRO A 51 -16.00 4.19 5.92
CA PRO A 51 -16.60 3.32 6.95
C PRO A 51 -18.12 3.55 7.03
N THR A 52 -18.86 2.49 7.39
CA THR A 52 -20.30 2.60 7.70
C THR A 52 -20.49 3.36 9.01
N SER A 53 -19.58 3.20 9.98
CA SER A 53 -19.57 3.96 11.23
C SER A 53 -18.15 4.04 11.82
N GLY A 54 -17.94 5.05 12.66
CA GLY A 54 -16.63 5.37 13.23
C GLY A 54 -15.88 6.40 12.39
N LYS A 55 -14.59 6.56 12.63
CA LYS A 55 -13.78 7.60 11.99
C LYS A 55 -12.39 7.10 11.62
N ILE A 56 -11.77 7.78 10.66
CA ILE A 56 -10.40 7.58 10.21
C ILE A 56 -9.66 8.90 10.36
N ILE A 57 -8.57 8.90 11.11
CA ILE A 57 -7.71 10.06 11.32
C ILE A 57 -6.35 9.72 10.72
N LEU A 58 -5.92 10.47 9.72
CA LEU A 58 -4.62 10.34 9.07
C LEU A 58 -3.87 11.67 9.20
N ASP A 59 -2.66 11.64 9.72
CA ASP A 59 -1.80 12.83 9.89
C ASP A 59 -2.56 14.01 10.54
N ASN A 60 -3.27 13.73 11.65
CA ASN A 60 -4.15 14.64 12.42
C ASN A 60 -5.39 15.17 11.66
N THR A 61 -5.70 14.64 10.49
CA THR A 61 -6.89 15.02 9.73
C THR A 61 -7.95 13.93 9.85
N GLU A 62 -9.17 14.28 10.30
CA GLU A 62 -10.31 13.36 10.28
C GLU A 62 -10.89 13.28 8.86
N THR A 63 -10.48 12.23 8.15
CA THR A 63 -10.76 12.08 6.71
C THR A 63 -12.21 11.75 6.40
N THR A 64 -12.97 11.24 7.37
CA THR A 64 -14.40 10.96 7.23
C THR A 64 -15.28 12.21 7.12
N GLN A 65 -14.72 13.39 7.36
CA GLN A 65 -15.42 14.68 7.23
C GLN A 65 -15.09 15.39 5.91
N LEU A 66 -14.19 14.86 5.11
CA LEU A 66 -13.76 15.45 3.83
C LEU A 66 -14.78 15.13 2.74
N ASN A 67 -14.97 16.08 1.81
CA ASN A 67 -15.72 15.83 0.58
C ASN A 67 -14.85 15.11 -0.46
N ASP A 68 -15.46 14.62 -1.57
CA ASP A 68 -14.79 13.81 -2.58
C ASP A 68 -13.56 14.49 -3.21
N SER A 69 -13.64 15.81 -3.45
CA SER A 69 -12.50 16.58 -3.99
C SER A 69 -11.35 16.63 -3.00
N GLN A 70 -11.64 16.90 -1.73
CA GLN A 70 -10.65 16.92 -0.65
C GLN A 70 -10.05 15.52 -0.41
N ILE A 71 -10.87 14.47 -0.45
CA ILE A 71 -10.40 13.07 -0.35
C ILE A 71 -9.43 12.75 -1.49
N SER A 72 -9.78 13.13 -2.73
CA SER A 72 -8.92 12.88 -3.89
C SER A 72 -7.59 13.63 -3.80
N GLU A 73 -7.61 14.87 -3.37
CA GLU A 73 -6.40 15.66 -3.14
C GLU A 73 -5.56 15.08 -2.00
N TYR A 74 -6.19 14.73 -0.88
CA TYR A 74 -5.53 14.16 0.28
C TYR A 74 -4.88 12.82 -0.07
N ARG A 75 -5.62 11.93 -0.77
CA ARG A 75 -5.12 10.64 -1.25
C ARG A 75 -3.89 10.80 -2.14
N ASN A 76 -3.94 11.72 -3.11
CA ASN A 76 -2.82 11.95 -4.01
C ASN A 76 -1.58 12.48 -3.29
N LYS A 77 -1.75 13.40 -2.32
CA LYS A 77 -0.63 14.04 -1.60
C LYS A 77 -0.04 13.18 -0.48
N LYS A 78 -0.88 12.40 0.22
CA LYS A 78 -0.52 11.79 1.50
C LYS A 78 -0.38 10.27 1.43
N LEU A 79 -0.94 9.62 0.40
CA LEU A 79 -0.97 8.18 0.29
C LEU A 79 -0.24 7.70 -0.96
N GLY A 80 0.60 6.68 -0.79
CA GLY A 80 1.19 5.91 -1.87
C GLY A 80 0.56 4.52 -1.93
N PHE A 81 0.44 3.94 -3.12
CA PHE A 81 -0.17 2.62 -3.31
C PHE A 81 0.77 1.68 -4.06
N ILE A 82 0.87 0.46 -3.55
CA ILE A 82 1.56 -0.67 -4.17
C ILE A 82 0.58 -1.84 -4.18
N PHE A 83 0.24 -2.35 -5.36
CA PHE A 83 -0.71 -3.45 -5.51
C PHE A 83 0.00 -4.76 -5.88
N GLN A 84 -0.68 -5.89 -5.69
CA GLN A 84 -0.24 -7.22 -6.08
C GLN A 84 0.12 -7.29 -7.57
N PHE A 85 -0.75 -6.74 -8.42
CA PHE A 85 -0.42 -6.44 -9.81
C PHE A 85 0.13 -5.02 -9.84
N SER A 86 1.27 -4.81 -10.47
CA SER A 86 1.93 -3.50 -10.51
C SER A 86 1.06 -2.38 -11.13
N ASN A 87 0.03 -2.78 -11.89
CA ASN A 87 -0.94 -1.88 -12.53
C ASN A 87 -0.25 -0.73 -13.30
N LEU A 88 0.81 -1.09 -14.05
CA LEU A 88 1.48 -0.13 -14.92
C LEU A 88 0.70 0.05 -16.22
N LEU A 89 0.67 1.29 -16.70
CA LEU A 89 0.18 1.59 -18.04
C LEU A 89 1.22 1.09 -19.06
N GLN A 90 0.86 0.04 -19.79
CA GLN A 90 1.77 -0.74 -20.63
C GLN A 90 2.36 0.06 -21.79
N ASP A 91 1.63 1.06 -22.29
CA ASP A 91 2.04 1.93 -23.39
C ASP A 91 2.96 3.07 -22.96
N LEU A 92 3.02 3.35 -21.67
CA LEU A 92 3.91 4.36 -21.10
C LEU A 92 5.29 3.75 -20.78
N SER A 93 6.31 4.59 -20.80
CA SER A 93 7.64 4.24 -20.29
C SER A 93 7.62 4.01 -18.77
N VAL A 94 8.68 3.39 -18.28
CA VAL A 94 8.95 3.23 -16.85
C VAL A 94 8.91 4.59 -16.14
N LEU A 95 9.57 5.59 -16.73
CA LEU A 95 9.60 6.95 -16.18
C LEU A 95 8.22 7.59 -16.12
N GLU A 96 7.46 7.55 -17.23
CA GLU A 96 6.12 8.11 -17.30
C GLU A 96 5.18 7.47 -16.28
N ASN A 97 5.26 6.14 -16.07
CA ASN A 97 4.48 5.45 -15.04
C ASN A 97 4.77 6.00 -13.62
N VAL A 98 6.04 6.27 -13.30
CA VAL A 98 6.39 6.83 -11.99
C VAL A 98 5.91 8.26 -11.84
N MET A 99 5.89 9.04 -12.92
CA MET A 99 5.48 10.45 -12.91
C MET A 99 3.94 10.64 -12.81
N LEU A 100 3.13 9.64 -13.17
CA LEU A 100 1.67 9.75 -13.25
C LEU A 100 1.00 10.42 -12.02
N PRO A 101 1.31 10.05 -10.76
CA PRO A 101 0.64 10.67 -9.62
C PRO A 101 0.89 12.17 -9.47
N GLN A 102 2.02 12.66 -9.97
CA GLN A 102 2.37 14.08 -9.89
C GLN A 102 1.79 14.90 -11.03
N GLN A 103 1.58 14.30 -12.21
CA GLN A 103 0.95 14.98 -13.34
C GLN A 103 -0.47 15.44 -13.01
N ILE A 104 -1.15 14.75 -12.09
CA ILE A 104 -2.47 15.13 -11.59
C ILE A 104 -2.43 16.46 -10.82
N GLN A 105 -1.29 16.85 -10.26
CA GLN A 105 -1.12 18.07 -9.44
C GLN A 105 -0.56 19.29 -10.17
N GLN A 106 -0.25 19.22 -11.47
CA GLN A 106 0.32 20.29 -12.30
C GLN A 106 1.66 20.90 -11.79
N ASN A 107 2.41 20.22 -10.94
CA ASN A 107 3.73 20.68 -10.46
C ASN A 107 4.83 20.02 -11.29
N SER A 108 5.36 20.72 -12.29
CA SER A 108 6.09 20.07 -13.40
C SER A 108 7.63 20.07 -13.35
N GLU A 109 8.32 20.97 -12.67
CA GLU A 109 9.80 21.06 -12.84
C GLU A 109 10.61 20.07 -11.99
N ASP A 110 10.13 19.71 -10.81
CA ASP A 110 10.85 18.81 -9.90
C ASP A 110 10.49 17.31 -10.09
N VAL A 111 9.39 17.02 -10.77
CA VAL A 111 8.84 15.68 -10.97
C VAL A 111 9.77 14.73 -11.69
N LEU A 112 10.34 15.21 -12.80
CA LEU A 112 11.22 14.41 -13.65
C LEU A 112 12.47 13.97 -12.91
N GLN A 113 13.11 14.90 -12.21
CA GLN A 113 14.32 14.62 -11.45
C GLN A 113 14.06 13.64 -10.30
N LYS A 114 12.96 13.84 -9.58
CA LYS A 114 12.56 12.99 -8.48
C LYS A 114 12.20 11.56 -8.92
N ALA A 115 11.43 11.45 -10.02
CA ALA A 115 11.11 10.15 -10.60
C ALA A 115 12.38 9.40 -11.03
N LYS A 116 13.34 10.06 -11.67
CA LYS A 116 14.64 9.47 -12.05
C LYS A 116 15.41 9.01 -10.82
N GLN A 117 15.51 9.85 -9.78
CA GLN A 117 16.19 9.49 -8.53
C GLN A 117 15.58 8.26 -7.86
N LEU A 118 14.24 8.17 -7.83
CA LEU A 118 13.57 7.00 -7.28
C LEU A 118 13.84 5.74 -8.12
N LEU A 119 13.83 5.86 -9.45
CA LEU A 119 14.15 4.74 -10.34
C LEU A 119 15.59 4.25 -10.17
N VAL A 120 16.55 5.13 -9.97
CA VAL A 120 17.93 4.78 -9.60
C VAL A 120 17.96 4.04 -8.25
N ARG A 121 17.28 4.56 -7.23
CA ARG A 121 17.20 3.93 -5.90
C ARG A 121 16.60 2.53 -5.91
N VAL A 122 15.60 2.28 -6.77
CA VAL A 122 15.02 0.94 -6.92
C VAL A 122 15.80 0.05 -7.90
N GLY A 123 16.98 0.50 -8.39
CA GLY A 123 17.88 -0.25 -9.27
C GLY A 123 17.34 -0.43 -10.68
N LEU A 124 16.71 0.60 -11.26
CA LEU A 124 16.10 0.57 -12.59
C LEU A 124 16.61 1.68 -13.52
N GLU A 125 17.82 2.20 -13.28
CA GLU A 125 18.40 3.28 -14.10
C GLU A 125 18.40 2.94 -15.59
N ASP A 126 18.87 1.73 -15.96
CA ASP A 126 18.92 1.26 -17.34
C ASP A 126 17.55 0.97 -17.96
N GLN A 127 16.49 0.97 -17.15
CA GLN A 127 15.14 0.67 -17.60
C GLN A 127 14.30 1.95 -17.83
N ILE A 128 14.80 3.13 -17.42
CA ILE A 128 14.08 4.42 -17.45
C ILE A 128 13.36 4.70 -18.79
N PRO A 129 14.02 4.53 -19.98
CA PRO A 129 13.39 4.83 -21.26
C PRO A 129 12.49 3.71 -21.79
N LYS A 130 12.52 2.52 -21.20
CA LYS A 130 11.77 1.37 -21.71
C LYS A 130 10.27 1.50 -21.42
N ARG A 131 9.45 0.95 -22.31
CA ARG A 131 8.02 0.80 -22.07
C ARG A 131 7.75 -0.25 -20.99
N ALA A 132 6.66 -0.08 -20.23
CA ALA A 132 6.31 -0.99 -19.14
C ALA A 132 6.03 -2.43 -19.61
N ASN A 133 5.60 -2.62 -20.85
CA ASN A 133 5.42 -3.96 -21.45
C ASN A 133 6.74 -4.67 -21.84
N LYS A 134 7.90 -4.05 -21.62
CA LYS A 134 9.23 -4.60 -21.97
C LYS A 134 10.11 -4.90 -20.76
N ILE A 135 9.54 -4.88 -19.55
CA ILE A 135 10.24 -5.16 -18.30
C ILE A 135 9.68 -6.42 -17.63
N SER A 136 10.48 -7.05 -16.77
CA SER A 136 10.05 -8.24 -16.02
C SER A 136 9.05 -7.89 -14.91
N GLY A 137 8.32 -8.88 -14.37
CA GLY A 137 7.39 -8.69 -13.26
C GLY A 137 8.03 -8.07 -12.02
N GLY A 138 9.23 -8.53 -11.64
CA GLY A 138 9.97 -7.94 -10.52
C GLY A 138 10.43 -6.50 -10.80
N GLN A 139 10.79 -6.17 -12.03
CA GLN A 139 11.07 -4.78 -12.43
C GLN A 139 9.81 -3.94 -12.39
N ALA A 140 8.69 -4.45 -12.88
CA ALA A 140 7.40 -3.76 -12.84
C ALA A 140 6.97 -3.46 -11.39
N GLN A 141 7.20 -4.38 -10.46
CA GLN A 141 6.90 -4.15 -9.04
C GLN A 141 7.80 -3.07 -8.43
N ARG A 142 9.09 -3.01 -8.81
CA ARG A 142 9.97 -1.91 -8.39
C ARG A 142 9.54 -0.55 -8.96
N VAL A 143 9.03 -0.52 -10.19
CA VAL A 143 8.41 0.70 -10.77
C VAL A 143 7.18 1.12 -9.96
N ALA A 144 6.32 0.16 -9.57
CA ALA A 144 5.15 0.44 -8.73
C ALA A 144 5.55 1.01 -7.35
N ILE A 145 6.64 0.53 -6.76
CA ILE A 145 7.21 1.10 -5.52
C ILE A 145 7.66 2.54 -5.75
N ALA A 146 8.44 2.81 -6.79
CA ALA A 146 8.89 4.16 -7.12
C ALA A 146 7.71 5.11 -7.38
N ARG A 147 6.68 4.65 -8.10
CA ARG A 147 5.44 5.38 -8.35
C ARG A 147 4.70 5.71 -7.04
N GLY A 148 4.59 4.74 -6.13
CA GLY A 148 3.95 4.94 -4.83
C GLY A 148 4.67 5.97 -3.95
N LEU A 149 5.97 6.18 -4.16
CA LEU A 149 6.81 7.09 -3.37
C LEU A 149 6.99 8.48 -3.99
N VAL A 150 6.62 8.68 -5.26
CA VAL A 150 6.97 9.89 -6.01
C VAL A 150 6.42 11.18 -5.41
N ASN A 151 5.23 11.14 -4.79
CA ASN A 151 4.62 12.28 -4.12
C ASN A 151 5.13 12.51 -2.68
N ASN A 152 6.11 11.72 -2.23
CA ASN A 152 6.60 11.75 -0.86
C ASN A 152 5.45 11.58 0.17
N PRO A 153 4.67 10.50 0.05
CA PRO A 153 3.47 10.29 0.85
C PRO A 153 3.79 10.17 2.33
N THR A 154 2.82 10.41 3.21
CA THR A 154 2.97 10.14 4.64
C THR A 154 2.88 8.64 4.93
N ILE A 155 2.06 7.92 4.15
CA ILE A 155 1.80 6.49 4.31
C ILE A 155 1.87 5.80 2.94
N VAL A 156 2.54 4.66 2.88
CA VAL A 156 2.53 3.75 1.74
C VAL A 156 1.72 2.52 2.10
N LEU A 157 0.70 2.25 1.31
CA LEU A 157 -0.21 1.11 1.44
C LEU A 157 0.17 0.06 0.41
N ALA A 158 0.41 -1.17 0.84
CA ALA A 158 0.76 -2.27 -0.04
C ALA A 158 -0.21 -3.45 0.15
N ASP A 159 -0.91 -3.84 -0.91
CA ASP A 159 -1.81 -4.99 -0.93
C ASP A 159 -1.14 -6.14 -1.68
N GLU A 160 -0.75 -7.20 -0.94
CA GLU A 160 -0.07 -8.41 -1.43
C GLU A 160 1.10 -8.09 -2.39
N PRO A 161 2.05 -7.21 -2.02
CA PRO A 161 3.00 -6.62 -2.97
C PRO A 161 3.98 -7.62 -3.61
N THR A 162 4.02 -8.86 -3.12
CA THR A 162 4.89 -9.94 -3.60
C THR A 162 4.13 -11.15 -4.12
N GLY A 163 2.80 -11.14 -4.07
CA GLY A 163 1.96 -12.32 -4.35
C GLY A 163 2.07 -12.91 -5.76
N ASN A 164 2.62 -12.17 -6.72
CA ASN A 164 2.82 -12.61 -8.11
C ASN A 164 4.30 -12.80 -8.50
N LEU A 165 5.19 -12.85 -7.51
CA LEU A 165 6.63 -12.94 -7.73
C LEU A 165 7.15 -14.31 -7.25
N ASP A 166 8.21 -14.79 -7.90
CA ASP A 166 8.97 -15.92 -7.37
C ASP A 166 9.64 -15.55 -6.03
N SER A 167 9.99 -16.54 -5.23
CA SER A 167 10.49 -16.35 -3.87
C SER A 167 11.76 -15.48 -3.78
N VAL A 168 12.66 -15.59 -4.75
CA VAL A 168 13.91 -14.80 -4.77
C VAL A 168 13.61 -13.33 -5.11
N THR A 169 12.78 -13.10 -6.11
CA THR A 169 12.35 -11.75 -6.51
C THR A 169 11.53 -11.12 -5.39
N ALA A 170 10.63 -11.86 -4.74
CA ALA A 170 9.84 -11.42 -3.60
C ALA A 170 10.72 -10.95 -2.44
N ALA A 171 11.72 -11.74 -2.04
CA ALA A 171 12.66 -11.37 -0.98
C ALA A 171 13.41 -10.06 -1.30
N ASN A 172 13.83 -9.88 -2.56
CA ASN A 172 14.50 -8.66 -3.00
C ASN A 172 13.55 -7.43 -2.95
N VAL A 173 12.28 -7.61 -3.33
CA VAL A 173 11.26 -6.54 -3.28
C VAL A 173 10.95 -6.16 -1.83
N VAL A 174 10.80 -7.13 -0.92
CA VAL A 174 10.60 -6.87 0.51
C VAL A 174 11.78 -6.10 1.11
N LYS A 175 13.02 -6.55 0.83
CA LYS A 175 14.23 -5.86 1.25
C LYS A 175 14.27 -4.42 0.75
N LEU A 176 13.91 -4.20 -0.51
CA LEU A 176 13.85 -2.87 -1.11
C LEU A 176 12.81 -1.99 -0.40
N MET A 177 11.58 -2.47 -0.16
CA MET A 177 10.55 -1.71 0.56
C MET A 177 11.02 -1.30 1.97
N LYS A 178 11.67 -2.21 2.71
CA LYS A 178 12.23 -1.90 4.04
C LYS A 178 13.33 -0.84 3.97
N THR A 179 14.22 -0.94 2.97
CA THR A 179 15.27 0.05 2.76
C THR A 179 14.67 1.42 2.47
N MET A 180 13.69 1.49 1.56
CA MET A 180 13.01 2.74 1.20
C MET A 180 12.24 3.34 2.39
N ALA A 181 11.57 2.50 3.20
CA ALA A 181 10.87 2.94 4.40
C ALA A 181 11.80 3.63 5.38
N ARG A 182 12.96 3.02 5.66
CA ARG A 182 13.97 3.56 6.59
C ARG A 182 14.64 4.82 6.04
N GLU A 183 15.13 4.79 4.81
CA GLU A 183 15.85 5.91 4.19
C GLU A 183 14.99 7.15 4.02
N LEU A 184 13.70 6.97 3.71
CA LEU A 184 12.76 8.08 3.48
C LEU A 184 11.91 8.40 4.71
N ASN A 185 12.10 7.69 5.83
CA ASN A 185 11.28 7.80 7.05
C ASN A 185 9.77 7.71 6.74
N GLN A 186 9.40 6.72 5.91
CA GLN A 186 8.03 6.51 5.44
C GLN A 186 7.33 5.44 6.27
N THR A 187 6.05 5.66 6.57
CA THR A 187 5.20 4.63 7.18
C THR A 187 4.71 3.66 6.10
N PHE A 188 4.96 2.37 6.29
CA PHE A 188 4.46 1.32 5.39
C PHE A 188 3.42 0.47 6.10
N ILE A 189 2.28 0.26 5.46
CA ILE A 189 1.22 -0.66 5.90
C ILE A 189 1.05 -1.71 4.82
N ILE A 190 1.43 -2.94 5.12
CA ILE A 190 1.44 -4.04 4.16
C ILE A 190 0.40 -5.06 4.58
N VAL A 191 -0.50 -5.39 3.67
CA VAL A 191 -1.43 -6.50 3.80
C VAL A 191 -0.86 -7.70 3.05
N THR A 192 -0.78 -8.84 3.72
CA THR A 192 -0.38 -10.10 3.10
C THR A 192 -0.93 -11.31 3.86
N HIS A 193 -1.06 -12.43 3.17
CA HIS A 193 -1.28 -13.74 3.78
C HIS A 193 0.03 -14.51 3.97
N ASP A 194 1.13 -14.10 3.30
CA ASP A 194 2.46 -14.71 3.41
C ASP A 194 3.37 -13.89 4.33
N ARG A 195 3.28 -14.19 5.62
CA ARG A 195 4.10 -13.55 6.63
C ARG A 195 5.58 -13.93 6.54
N GLN A 196 5.89 -15.14 6.08
CA GLN A 196 7.26 -15.66 6.12
C GLN A 196 8.22 -14.79 5.31
N GLN A 197 7.73 -14.11 4.28
CA GLN A 197 8.52 -13.17 3.48
C GLN A 197 8.86 -11.87 4.22
N PHE A 198 8.13 -11.54 5.31
CA PHE A 198 8.24 -10.28 6.04
C PHE A 198 8.78 -10.50 7.46
N SER A 199 10.03 -10.93 7.60
CA SER A 199 10.75 -10.89 8.89
C SER A 199 11.09 -9.46 9.29
N ASP A 200 11.39 -9.20 10.55
CA ASP A 200 11.89 -7.91 11.08
C ASP A 200 11.00 -6.71 10.70
N VAL A 201 9.72 -6.80 10.92
CA VAL A 201 8.77 -5.69 10.88
C VAL A 201 8.61 -5.08 12.27
N ASP A 202 8.29 -3.79 12.33
CA ASP A 202 8.14 -3.12 13.63
C ASP A 202 6.91 -3.62 14.38
N ARG A 203 5.85 -4.02 13.63
CA ARG A 203 4.60 -4.42 14.22
C ARG A 203 3.79 -5.35 13.31
N VAL A 204 3.09 -6.30 13.92
CA VAL A 204 2.15 -7.21 13.24
C VAL A 204 0.75 -6.98 13.81
N ILE A 205 -0.23 -6.86 12.95
CA ILE A 205 -1.65 -6.77 13.29
C ILE A 205 -2.37 -7.92 12.59
N THR A 206 -3.09 -8.73 13.35
CA THR A 206 -3.90 -9.81 12.78
C THR A 206 -5.34 -9.34 12.59
N ILE A 207 -5.89 -9.56 11.39
CA ILE A 207 -7.33 -9.39 11.14
C ILE A 207 -7.98 -10.77 11.05
N LYS A 208 -8.96 -10.98 11.90
CA LYS A 208 -9.76 -12.20 11.94
C LYS A 208 -11.24 -11.86 12.12
N ASP A 209 -12.08 -12.37 11.23
CA ASP A 209 -13.54 -12.14 11.26
C ASP A 209 -13.91 -10.65 11.41
N GLY A 210 -13.22 -9.78 10.67
CA GLY A 210 -13.44 -8.34 10.67
C GLY A 210 -12.90 -7.59 11.90
N ARG A 211 -12.21 -8.27 12.83
CA ARG A 211 -11.66 -7.66 14.06
C ARG A 211 -10.14 -7.63 14.03
N SER A 212 -9.55 -6.63 14.68
CA SER A 212 -8.09 -6.45 14.77
C SER A 212 -7.55 -6.94 16.10
N PHE A 213 -6.40 -7.60 16.06
CA PHE A 213 -5.64 -8.08 17.23
C PHE A 213 -4.18 -7.66 17.07
N GLU A 214 -3.57 -7.24 18.16
CA GLU A 214 -2.13 -6.95 18.18
C GLU A 214 -1.33 -8.25 18.20
N GLY A 215 -0.29 -8.31 17.39
CA GLY A 215 0.56 -9.49 17.25
C GLY A 215 -0.09 -10.62 16.46
N GLU A 216 0.44 -11.83 16.65
CA GLU A 216 -0.08 -13.05 16.03
C GLU A 216 -1.22 -13.63 16.88
N HIS A 217 -2.31 -13.93 16.22
CA HIS A 217 -3.41 -14.63 16.89
C HIS A 217 -3.03 -16.11 17.08
N PRO A 218 -3.10 -16.69 18.32
CA PRO A 218 -2.64 -18.04 18.61
C PRO A 218 -3.31 -19.18 17.80
N GLN A 219 -4.42 -18.91 17.11
CA GLN A 219 -5.15 -19.90 16.29
C GLN A 219 -4.82 -19.83 14.79
N MET A 220 -3.77 -19.08 14.39
CA MET A 220 -3.24 -19.12 13.04
C MET A 220 -2.05 -20.09 12.91
N GLU A 221 -2.12 -21.27 13.55
CA GLU A 221 -1.24 -22.36 13.16
C GLU A 221 -1.56 -22.74 11.72
N LEU A 222 -0.55 -22.60 10.88
CA LEU A 222 -0.55 -22.95 9.47
C LEU A 222 -1.02 -24.40 9.34
N VAL A 223 -2.17 -24.59 8.70
CA VAL A 223 -2.45 -25.87 8.06
C VAL A 223 -1.45 -25.97 6.90
N ALA A 224 -0.44 -26.80 7.10
CA ALA A 224 0.58 -27.13 6.13
C ALA A 224 0.00 -27.83 4.89
#